data_1ddfa34ea84269a1f4b6990a76fd94fa
#
_entry.id   1ddfa34ea84269a1f4b6990a76fd94fa
#
_cell.length_a   1.000
_cell.length_b   1.000
_cell.length_c   1.000
_cell.angle_alpha   90.00
_cell.angle_beta   90.00
_cell.angle_gamma   90.00
#
_symmetry.space_group_name_H-M   'P 1'
#
loop_
_entity.id
_entity.type
_entity.pdbx_description
1 polymer ?
#
loop_
_entity_poly.entity_id
_entity_poly.type
_entity_poly.pdbx_seq_one_letter_code
_entity_poly.pdbx_strand_id
1 'polypeptide(L)'
;MDYNTAMHSRTPPRNRLAKVLPEEWREFLAANGAPKRKYTAVCRATLTGGRVVEQMIVEEGWIIALDKSGLAGKFEQRIDFDPRTITEIQVIQVV
;
A
#
# COMPACT_ATOMS: atom_id res chain seq x y z
N MET A 1 -20.84 -5.96 14.34
CA MET A 1 -20.14 -5.84 14.22
C MET A 1 -19.72 -5.84 13.66
N ASP A 2 -19.61 -5.66 13.89
CA ASP A 2 -18.78 -5.70 13.68
C ASP A 2 -18.41 -5.63 12.92
N TYR A 3 -18.42 -5.43 12.78
CA TYR A 3 -17.62 -5.18 12.36
C TYR A 3 -17.03 -5.29 11.99
N ASN A 4 -16.72 -5.23 11.96
CA ASN A 4 -15.76 -5.25 11.94
C ASN A 4 -15.09 -5.85 11.87
N THR A 5 -15.32 -6.45 11.47
CA THR A 5 -14.50 -7.27 12.17
C THR A 5 -13.24 -7.66 11.52
N ALA A 6 -13.19 -8.12 10.33
CA ALA A 6 -11.94 -8.31 9.64
C ALA A 6 -11.14 -7.04 9.63
N MET A 7 -11.81 -5.96 9.66
CA MET A 7 -11.14 -4.69 9.68
C MET A 7 -10.55 -4.35 10.99
N HIS A 8 -11.12 -4.87 12.03
CA HIS A 8 -10.61 -4.46 13.29
C HIS A 8 -9.38 -5.19 13.68
N SER A 9 -9.01 -6.21 12.96
CA SER A 9 -7.70 -6.77 13.19
C SER A 9 -6.61 -5.89 12.62
N ARG A 10 -6.98 -4.85 11.90
CA ARG A 10 -6.01 -3.99 11.24
C ARG A 10 -5.77 -2.76 12.08
N THR A 11 -4.57 -2.67 12.62
CA THR A 11 -4.15 -1.54 13.43
C THR A 11 -3.72 -0.42 12.50
N PRO A 12 -4.26 0.80 12.67
CA PRO A 12 -3.81 1.92 11.85
C PRO A 12 -2.32 2.21 12.09
N PRO A 13 -1.59 2.57 11.05
CA PRO A 13 -0.19 2.93 11.22
C PRO A 13 -0.06 4.27 11.94
N ARG A 14 1.16 4.57 12.41
CA ARG A 14 1.41 5.83 13.07
C ARG A 14 1.28 7.02 12.13
N ASN A 15 1.55 6.81 10.85
CA ASN A 15 1.41 7.86 9.86
C ASN A 15 -0.07 8.15 9.63
N ARG A 16 -0.51 9.33 10.06
CA ARG A 16 -1.91 9.72 9.91
C ARG A 16 -2.29 10.01 8.46
N LEU A 17 -1.30 10.14 7.59
CA LEU A 17 -1.54 10.39 6.18
C LEU A 17 -1.62 9.10 5.38
N ALA A 18 -1.44 7.97 6.04
CA ALA A 18 -1.54 6.67 5.39
C ALA A 18 -2.95 6.43 4.88
N LYS A 19 -3.06 5.71 3.77
CA LYS A 19 -4.35 5.36 3.19
C LYS A 19 -4.46 3.86 3.05
N VAL A 20 -5.63 3.34 3.32
CA VAL A 20 -5.85 1.90 3.23
C VAL A 20 -5.98 1.48 1.77
N LEU A 21 -5.37 0.35 1.42
CA LEU A 21 -5.56 -0.24 0.11
C LEU A 21 -6.95 -0.85 0.01
N PRO A 22 -7.59 -0.77 -1.15
CA PRO A 22 -8.81 -1.54 -1.40
C PRO A 22 -8.59 -3.03 -1.15
N GLU A 23 -9.64 -3.70 -0.74
CA GLU A 23 -9.56 -5.11 -0.37
C GLU A 23 -9.02 -5.97 -1.50
N GLU A 24 -9.41 -5.69 -2.73
CA GLU A 24 -8.94 -6.47 -3.88
C GLU A 24 -7.42 -6.45 -3.99
N TRP A 25 -6.79 -5.31 -3.69
CA TRP A 25 -5.34 -5.20 -3.75
C TRP A 25 -4.67 -5.86 -2.55
N ARG A 26 -5.32 -5.81 -1.39
CA ARG A 26 -4.80 -6.54 -0.24
C ARG A 26 -4.79 -8.04 -0.50
N GLU A 27 -5.84 -8.54 -1.15
CA GLU A 27 -5.91 -9.95 -1.53
C GLU A 27 -4.87 -10.29 -2.58
N PHE A 28 -4.67 -9.38 -3.53
CA PHE A 28 -3.64 -9.56 -4.55
C PHE A 28 -2.26 -9.69 -3.91
N LEU A 29 -1.94 -8.84 -2.95
CA LEU A 29 -0.64 -8.91 -2.27
C LEU A 29 -0.49 -10.23 -1.51
N ALA A 30 -1.54 -10.66 -0.84
CA ALA A 30 -1.49 -11.93 -0.13
C ALA A 30 -1.25 -13.11 -1.09
N ALA A 31 -1.84 -13.04 -2.28
CA ALA A 31 -1.65 -14.09 -3.28
C ALA A 31 -0.27 -14.01 -3.95
N ASN A 32 0.41 -12.89 -3.83
CA ASN A 32 1.70 -12.68 -4.49
C ASN A 32 2.86 -12.59 -3.49
N GLY A 33 2.75 -13.29 -2.38
CA GLY A 33 3.87 -13.48 -1.46
C GLY A 33 3.86 -12.67 -0.20
N ALA A 34 2.98 -11.69 -0.07
CA ALA A 34 2.89 -10.94 1.17
C ALA A 34 2.17 -11.77 2.22
N PRO A 35 2.73 -11.94 3.42
CA PRO A 35 2.03 -12.67 4.46
C PRO A 35 0.79 -11.91 4.90
N LYS A 36 -0.09 -12.60 5.61
CA LYS A 36 -1.35 -11.97 6.05
C LYS A 36 -1.15 -10.98 7.16
N ARG A 37 -0.02 -11.01 7.84
CA ARG A 37 0.28 -10.15 8.98
C ARG A 37 1.70 -9.65 8.92
N LYS A 38 1.91 -8.46 9.45
CA LYS A 38 3.24 -7.91 9.72
C LYS A 38 4.17 -8.00 8.53
N TYR A 39 3.74 -7.42 7.45
CA TYR A 39 4.60 -7.37 6.28
C TYR A 39 4.78 -5.92 5.84
N THR A 40 5.89 -5.69 5.16
CA THR A 40 6.13 -4.46 4.43
C THR A 40 6.41 -4.85 2.99
N ALA A 41 5.63 -4.32 2.07
CA ALA A 41 5.82 -4.59 0.66
C ALA A 41 6.19 -3.31 -0.06
N VAL A 42 7.16 -3.41 -0.96
CA VAL A 42 7.52 -2.32 -1.85
C VAL A 42 6.89 -2.65 -3.19
N CYS A 43 6.05 -1.77 -3.68
CA CYS A 43 5.27 -2.02 -4.88
C CYS A 43 5.38 -0.88 -5.86
N ARG A 44 5.21 -1.21 -7.13
CA ARG A 44 5.03 -0.22 -8.19
C ARG A 44 3.56 -0.20 -8.53
N ALA A 45 2.95 0.96 -8.53
CA ALA A 45 1.52 1.09 -8.80
C ALA A 45 1.29 1.95 -10.02
N THR A 46 0.34 1.52 -10.86
CA THR A 46 -0.12 2.33 -11.99
C THR A 46 -1.52 2.84 -11.64
N LEU A 47 -1.74 4.11 -11.89
CA LEU A 47 -2.99 4.77 -11.56
C LEU A 47 -3.79 5.06 -12.82
N THR A 48 -5.08 5.30 -12.66
CA THR A 48 -5.93 5.76 -13.75
C THR A 48 -5.30 7.00 -14.37
N GLY A 49 -5.22 7.03 -15.69
CA GLY A 49 -4.59 8.13 -16.39
C GLY A 49 -3.12 7.90 -16.72
N GLY A 50 -2.57 6.78 -16.25
CA GLY A 50 -1.22 6.37 -16.64
C GLY A 50 -0.11 6.81 -15.72
N ARG A 51 -0.42 7.53 -14.65
CA ARG A 51 0.63 7.88 -13.68
C ARG A 51 1.17 6.61 -13.03
N VAL A 52 2.49 6.54 -12.89
CA VAL A 52 3.16 5.42 -12.25
C VAL A 52 3.81 5.91 -10.97
N VAL A 53 3.54 5.20 -9.88
CA VAL A 53 4.20 5.41 -8.60
C VAL A 53 5.25 4.31 -8.50
N GLU A 54 6.53 4.70 -8.62
CA GLU A 54 7.62 3.72 -8.74
C GLU A 54 7.83 2.89 -7.49
N GLN A 55 7.71 3.51 -6.32
CA GLN A 55 7.85 2.77 -5.07
C GLN A 55 6.78 3.24 -4.10
N MET A 56 5.85 2.34 -3.85
CA MET A 56 4.77 2.55 -2.91
C MET A 56 5.00 1.57 -1.77
N ILE A 57 5.15 2.09 -0.57
CA ILE A 57 5.41 1.25 0.60
C ILE A 57 4.08 0.90 1.25
N VAL A 58 3.82 -0.39 1.34
CA VAL A 58 2.58 -0.90 1.92
C VAL A 58 2.92 -1.70 3.16
N GLU A 59 2.31 -1.36 4.27
CA GLU A 59 2.48 -2.07 5.52
C GLU A 59 1.13 -2.56 5.99
N GLU A 60 0.96 -3.86 6.01
CA GLU A 60 -0.27 -4.51 6.49
C GLU A 60 -1.55 -3.93 5.87
N GLY A 61 -1.49 -3.67 4.57
CA GLY A 61 -2.65 -3.17 3.83
C GLY A 61 -2.81 -1.66 3.83
N TRP A 62 -1.87 -0.94 4.41
CA TRP A 62 -1.88 0.52 4.39
C TRP A 62 -0.74 1.04 3.54
N ILE A 63 -1.03 2.01 2.68
CA ILE A 63 0.01 2.74 1.96
C ILE A 63 0.55 3.78 2.93
N ILE A 64 1.82 3.62 3.33
CA ILE A 64 2.40 4.47 4.36
C ILE A 64 3.39 5.49 3.82
N ALA A 65 3.93 5.28 2.64
CA ALA A 65 4.91 6.21 2.09
C ALA A 65 5.08 5.97 0.59
N LEU A 66 5.59 6.97 -0.10
CA LEU A 66 5.93 6.91 -1.51
C LEU A 66 7.36 7.39 -1.68
N ASP A 67 8.10 6.76 -2.58
CA ASP A 67 9.40 7.29 -2.98
C ASP A 67 9.16 8.22 -4.16
N LYS A 68 9.22 9.51 -3.89
CA LYS A 68 8.90 10.50 -4.88
C LYS A 68 10.11 10.94 -5.70
N SER A 69 11.29 10.71 -5.18
CA SER A 69 12.49 11.22 -5.84
C SER A 69 13.23 10.17 -6.64
N GLY A 70 12.87 8.90 -6.47
CA GLY A 70 13.62 7.81 -7.06
C GLY A 70 14.95 7.59 -6.39
N LEU A 71 15.23 8.28 -5.30
CA LEU A 71 16.48 8.14 -4.56
C LEU A 71 16.18 7.40 -3.25
N ALA A 72 16.94 6.37 -2.97
CA ALA A 72 16.77 5.58 -1.77
C ALA A 72 16.74 6.45 -0.53
N GLY A 73 15.75 6.23 0.33
CA GLY A 73 15.64 6.97 1.58
C GLY A 73 14.88 8.29 1.49
N LYS A 74 14.40 8.65 0.33
CA LYS A 74 13.64 9.88 0.15
C LYS A 74 12.16 9.55 0.02
N PHE A 75 11.53 9.27 1.14
CA PHE A 75 10.12 8.87 1.15
C PHE A 75 9.22 10.02 1.58
N GLU A 76 8.09 10.12 0.88
CA GLU A 76 7.04 11.08 1.21
C GLU A 76 5.93 10.33 1.91
N GLN A 77 5.57 10.75 3.12
CA GLN A 77 4.50 10.11 3.89
C GLN A 77 3.12 10.55 3.42
N ARG A 78 3.04 11.60 2.64
CA ARG A 78 1.77 12.08 2.14
C ARG A 78 1.40 11.28 0.90
N ILE A 79 0.27 10.61 0.96
CA ILE A 79 -0.23 9.85 -0.16
C ILE A 79 -1.12 10.77 -0.99
N ASP A 80 -0.62 11.19 -2.14
CA ASP A 80 -1.24 12.24 -2.93
C ASP A 80 -2.18 11.72 -4.02
N PHE A 81 -2.70 10.52 -3.85
CA PHE A 81 -3.68 9.96 -4.78
C PHE A 81 -4.68 9.12 -4.00
N ASP A 82 -5.80 8.84 -4.65
CA ASP A 82 -6.83 7.97 -4.08
C ASP A 82 -6.45 6.52 -4.42
N PRO A 83 -6.29 5.64 -3.43
CA PRO A 83 -5.94 4.25 -3.70
C PRO A 83 -6.92 3.51 -4.61
N ARG A 84 -8.16 4.01 -4.71
CA ARG A 84 -9.14 3.42 -5.62
C ARG A 84 -8.82 3.67 -7.08
N THR A 85 -7.88 4.57 -7.36
CA THR A 85 -7.47 4.83 -8.75
C THR A 85 -6.38 3.88 -9.22
N ILE A 86 -5.89 3.00 -8.36
CA ILE A 86 -4.87 2.03 -8.74
C ILE A 86 -5.46 1.02 -9.71
N THR A 87 -4.81 0.88 -10.87
CA THR A 87 -5.24 -0.07 -11.91
C THR A 87 -4.34 -1.28 -11.97
N GLU A 88 -3.11 -1.17 -11.44
CA GLU A 88 -2.16 -2.28 -11.47
C GLU A 88 -1.17 -2.13 -10.35
N ILE A 89 -0.79 -3.24 -9.75
CA ILE A 89 0.29 -3.27 -8.75
C ILE A 89 1.28 -4.35 -9.14
N GLN A 90 2.55 -4.00 -9.08
CA GLN A 90 3.65 -4.94 -9.24
C GLN A 90 4.41 -4.99 -7.92
N VAL A 91 4.50 -6.17 -7.33
CA VAL A 91 5.26 -6.34 -6.08
C VAL A 91 6.74 -6.42 -6.43
N ILE A 92 7.53 -5.51 -5.85
CA ILE A 92 8.96 -5.48 -6.08
C ILE A 92 9.69 -6.27 -5.02
N GLN A 93 9.28 -6.10 -3.77
CA GLN A 93 9.93 -6.74 -2.65
C GLN A 93 8.97 -6.87 -1.49
N VAL A 94 9.06 -7.98 -0.76
CA VAL A 94 8.34 -8.16 0.51
C VAL A 94 9.38 -8.39 1.59
N VAL A 95 9.25 -7.65 2.66
CA VAL A 95 10.19 -7.70 3.77
C VAL A 95 9.56 -8.38 4.97
#